data_142a8e0be9b9566415332017eebeb9b4
#
_entry.id   142a8e0be9b9566415332017eebeb9b4
#
_cell.length_a   1.000
_cell.length_b   1.000
_cell.length_c   1.000
_cell.angle_alpha   90.00
_cell.angle_beta   90.00
_cell.angle_gamma   90.00
#
_symmetry.space_group_name_H-M   'P 1'
#
loop_
_entity.id
_entity.type
_entity.pdbx_description
1 polymer ?
#
loop_
_entity_poly.entity_id
_entity_poly.type
_entity_poly.pdbx_seq_one_letter_code
_entity_poly.pdbx_strand_id
1 'polypeptide(L)'
;TTVVQELLGESARVQVDMDDDGQAQRITVRHNQGTNMAFGNKRQRVERVMATRIPGDWVPKWDLQNDVVEFVTRVPMPTLVLPPTAHSPLVTTHEDYSDFQIPLGIDEDNEQLSWTPRKQPHAVVVGTTGSGKTVVQHNVVQRVTQAGWRVWILDGKRIEFIGFRHWPNVERIASRIEHQVKMIYDAHQLMEHRYGLIEQGEATVADFEPLVLVIDEATTFLEGADRWWKEVKPKGGTAKAPCLGLIADIARLGRSAKIHMLIGLQRPDTAFISGEMRDNLSMRVAMSRLSPDGAKMMWESYAIGTAIPRHIKGRGMAMNAAGVPVQIQTIYAPNPDPGSPDFDPAKTAAVRPRTLLHKKMLVEILEPAPDLDDEVQPLGYWDYMQARVYEDPDQPEVQGPPLAGAQPPAAALAALRSLNTGPAAVS
;
A
#
# COMPACT_ATOMS: atom_id res chain seq x y z
N THR A 1 -5.81 -14.34 43.34
CA THR A 1 -7.20 -14.71 43.71
C THR A 1 -7.88 -13.51 44.36
N THR A 2 -7.31 -12.87 45.40
CA THR A 2 -7.90 -11.75 46.14
C THR A 2 -8.34 -10.58 45.28
N VAL A 3 -7.46 -10.08 44.38
CA VAL A 3 -7.77 -8.97 43.46
C VAL A 3 -8.98 -9.30 42.57
N VAL A 4 -9.09 -10.52 42.09
CA VAL A 4 -10.18 -10.96 41.23
C VAL A 4 -11.49 -11.06 42.01
N GLN A 5 -11.44 -11.54 43.24
CA GLN A 5 -12.62 -11.63 44.10
C GLN A 5 -13.15 -10.26 44.51
N GLU A 6 -12.26 -9.27 44.74
CA GLU A 6 -12.65 -7.87 44.95
C GLU A 6 -13.39 -7.25 43.74
N LEU A 7 -13.03 -7.66 42.52
CA LEU A 7 -13.59 -7.12 41.28
C LEU A 7 -14.83 -7.85 40.78
N LEU A 8 -14.84 -9.17 40.90
CA LEU A 8 -15.84 -10.06 40.30
C LEU A 8 -16.73 -10.76 41.31
N GLY A 9 -16.53 -10.51 42.61
CA GLY A 9 -17.27 -11.06 43.70
C GLY A 9 -16.62 -12.28 44.38
N GLU A 10 -16.96 -12.53 45.64
CA GLU A 10 -16.37 -13.59 46.45
C GLU A 10 -16.59 -15.01 45.86
N SER A 11 -17.64 -15.19 45.04
CA SER A 11 -17.93 -16.43 44.34
C SER A 11 -17.06 -16.68 43.10
N ALA A 12 -16.23 -15.72 42.69
CA ALA A 12 -15.38 -15.87 41.53
C ALA A 12 -14.31 -16.96 41.77
N ARG A 13 -14.23 -17.89 40.83
CA ARG A 13 -13.23 -18.95 40.83
C ARG A 13 -12.12 -18.64 39.85
N VAL A 14 -10.89 -18.73 40.33
CA VAL A 14 -9.69 -18.42 39.55
C VAL A 14 -8.88 -19.68 39.33
N GLN A 15 -8.59 -20.00 38.10
CA GLN A 15 -7.63 -21.01 37.70
C GLN A 15 -6.45 -20.30 37.02
N VAL A 16 -5.23 -20.71 37.33
CA VAL A 16 -4.02 -20.17 36.75
C VAL A 16 -3.23 -21.28 36.13
N ASP A 17 -2.99 -21.21 34.84
CA ASP A 17 -2.13 -22.14 34.12
C ASP A 17 -0.71 -21.52 34.05
N MET A 18 0.28 -22.28 34.48
CA MET A 18 1.69 -21.87 34.52
C MET A 18 2.45 -22.56 33.39
N ASP A 19 3.53 -21.87 32.91
CA ASP A 19 4.51 -22.49 32.02
C ASP A 19 5.55 -23.34 32.79
N ASP A 20 6.48 -23.94 32.04
CA ASP A 20 7.54 -24.77 32.59
C ASP A 20 8.51 -23.97 33.50
N ASP A 21 8.57 -22.66 33.33
CA ASP A 21 9.37 -21.74 34.14
C ASP A 21 8.62 -21.19 35.36
N GLY A 22 7.36 -21.65 35.58
CA GLY A 22 6.52 -21.24 36.70
C GLY A 22 5.91 -19.83 36.54
N GLN A 23 5.85 -19.32 35.32
CA GLN A 23 5.19 -18.04 35.01
C GLN A 23 3.74 -18.30 34.59
N ALA A 24 2.82 -17.44 35.03
CA ALA A 24 1.43 -17.55 34.64
C ALA A 24 1.25 -17.22 33.15
N GLN A 25 0.70 -18.17 32.36
CA GLN A 25 0.39 -17.98 30.96
C GLN A 25 -1.09 -17.67 30.71
N ARG A 26 -1.97 -18.23 31.56
CA ARG A 26 -3.41 -18.00 31.45
C ARG A 26 -4.02 -17.90 32.83
N ILE A 27 -4.93 -16.96 33.00
CA ILE A 27 -5.74 -16.82 34.22
C ILE A 27 -7.20 -16.90 33.77
N THR A 28 -7.85 -18.00 34.07
CA THR A 28 -9.29 -18.22 33.80
C THR A 28 -10.09 -17.83 35.02
N VAL A 29 -11.03 -16.93 34.88
CA VAL A 29 -11.92 -16.49 35.92
C VAL A 29 -13.36 -16.80 35.56
N ARG A 30 -14.02 -17.67 36.37
CA ARG A 30 -15.45 -17.89 36.30
C ARG A 30 -16.14 -17.00 37.33
N HIS A 31 -17.13 -16.25 36.90
CA HIS A 31 -17.88 -15.33 37.74
C HIS A 31 -19.39 -15.52 37.56
N ASN A 32 -20.18 -14.89 38.41
CA ASN A 32 -21.65 -14.94 38.32
C ASN A 32 -22.24 -13.53 38.07
N GLN A 33 -21.49 -12.66 37.44
CA GLN A 33 -21.85 -11.26 37.24
C GLN A 33 -22.56 -10.98 35.89
N GLY A 34 -23.01 -11.99 35.19
CA GLY A 34 -23.65 -12.01 33.87
C GLY A 34 -24.05 -10.68 33.27
N THR A 35 -25.23 -10.17 33.63
CA THR A 35 -25.76 -8.89 33.16
C THR A 35 -24.89 -7.69 33.51
N ASN A 36 -24.14 -7.71 34.62
CA ASN A 36 -23.26 -6.61 35.00
C ASN A 36 -22.05 -6.47 34.09
N MET A 37 -21.55 -7.58 33.51
CA MET A 37 -20.40 -7.59 32.60
C MET A 37 -20.81 -7.30 31.14
N ALA A 38 -22.09 -7.29 30.81
CA ALA A 38 -22.57 -6.82 29.52
C ALA A 38 -22.26 -5.31 29.28
N PHE A 39 -22.11 -4.53 30.36
CA PHE A 39 -21.74 -3.11 30.28
C PHE A 39 -20.22 -2.94 30.14
N GLY A 40 -19.78 -2.28 29.06
CA GLY A 40 -18.35 -2.10 28.72
C GLY A 40 -17.49 -1.44 29.79
N ASN A 41 -18.04 -0.48 30.55
CA ASN A 41 -17.31 0.24 31.61
C ASN A 41 -16.87 -0.68 32.76
N LYS A 42 -17.65 -1.71 33.10
CA LYS A 42 -17.25 -2.66 34.15
C LYS A 42 -16.14 -3.59 33.67
N ARG A 43 -16.23 -4.07 32.44
CA ARG A 43 -15.15 -4.86 31.83
C ARG A 43 -13.85 -4.06 31.79
N GLN A 44 -13.88 -2.81 31.29
CA GLN A 44 -12.71 -1.95 31.25
C GLN A 44 -12.10 -1.69 32.64
N ARG A 45 -12.94 -1.61 33.68
CA ARG A 45 -12.43 -1.50 35.05
C ARG A 45 -11.68 -2.74 35.49
N VAL A 46 -12.22 -3.92 35.22
CA VAL A 46 -11.58 -5.23 35.52
C VAL A 46 -10.24 -5.32 34.78
N GLU A 47 -10.24 -5.06 33.48
CA GLU A 47 -9.05 -5.09 32.63
C GLU A 47 -7.96 -4.14 33.15
N ARG A 48 -8.32 -2.90 33.48
CA ARG A 48 -7.38 -1.91 34.03
C ARG A 48 -6.76 -2.33 35.34
N VAL A 49 -7.57 -2.89 36.25
CA VAL A 49 -7.06 -3.32 37.55
C VAL A 49 -6.18 -4.57 37.40
N MET A 50 -6.56 -5.50 36.54
CA MET A 50 -5.73 -6.68 36.23
C MET A 50 -4.38 -6.24 35.65
N ALA A 51 -4.36 -5.39 34.64
CA ALA A 51 -3.14 -4.85 34.05
C ALA A 51 -2.25 -4.07 35.03
N THR A 52 -2.84 -3.47 36.09
CA THR A 52 -2.08 -2.70 37.09
C THR A 52 -1.54 -3.60 38.21
N ARG A 53 -2.25 -4.65 38.57
CA ARG A 53 -1.99 -5.47 39.76
C ARG A 53 -1.26 -6.77 39.49
N ILE A 54 -1.35 -7.28 38.26
CA ILE A 54 -0.71 -8.54 37.87
C ILE A 54 0.39 -8.21 36.85
N PRO A 55 1.66 -8.50 37.15
CA PRO A 55 2.75 -8.27 36.22
C PRO A 55 2.53 -9.05 34.92
N GLY A 56 2.84 -8.44 33.78
CA GLY A 56 2.67 -9.01 32.43
C GLY A 56 1.72 -8.22 31.58
N ASP A 57 1.74 -8.49 30.27
CA ASP A 57 0.79 -7.93 29.30
C ASP A 57 -0.33 -8.95 29.08
N TRP A 58 -1.49 -8.68 29.66
CA TRP A 58 -2.62 -9.58 29.69
C TRP A 58 -3.73 -9.14 28.76
N VAL A 59 -4.14 -10.03 27.84
CA VAL A 59 -5.26 -9.82 26.93
C VAL A 59 -6.50 -10.52 27.50
N PRO A 60 -7.59 -9.79 27.79
CA PRO A 60 -8.84 -10.39 28.27
C PRO A 60 -9.64 -10.96 27.09
N LYS A 61 -10.10 -12.18 27.24
CA LYS A 61 -11.08 -12.83 26.36
C LYS A 61 -12.36 -13.09 27.16
N TRP A 62 -13.39 -12.32 26.88
CA TRP A 62 -14.67 -12.41 27.58
C TRP A 62 -15.62 -13.38 26.89
N ASP A 63 -16.05 -14.41 27.59
CA ASP A 63 -17.19 -15.24 27.24
C ASP A 63 -18.36 -14.86 28.16
N LEU A 64 -19.19 -13.98 27.65
CA LEU A 64 -20.33 -13.43 28.41
C LEU A 64 -21.49 -14.42 28.50
N GLN A 65 -21.53 -15.44 27.65
CA GLN A 65 -22.57 -16.49 27.72
C GLN A 65 -22.35 -17.49 28.86
N ASN A 66 -21.06 -17.76 29.12
CA ASN A 66 -20.67 -18.74 30.15
C ASN A 66 -20.11 -18.09 31.42
N ASP A 67 -20.21 -16.75 31.55
CA ASP A 67 -19.68 -15.98 32.69
C ASP A 67 -18.18 -16.25 32.94
N VAL A 68 -17.38 -16.30 31.89
CA VAL A 68 -15.95 -16.58 31.95
C VAL A 68 -15.18 -15.41 31.35
N VAL A 69 -14.08 -15.06 31.99
CA VAL A 69 -13.04 -14.25 31.37
C VAL A 69 -11.70 -14.98 31.46
N GLU A 70 -11.02 -15.07 30.34
CA GLU A 70 -9.64 -15.57 30.27
C GLU A 70 -8.69 -14.40 30.05
N PHE A 71 -7.71 -14.23 30.92
CA PHE A 71 -6.57 -13.36 30.70
C PHE A 71 -5.41 -14.23 30.21
N VAL A 72 -4.98 -13.98 28.99
CA VAL A 72 -3.86 -14.71 28.37
C VAL A 72 -2.70 -13.76 28.22
N THR A 73 -1.49 -14.21 28.53
CA THR A 73 -0.29 -13.41 28.29
C THR A 73 -0.13 -13.15 26.79
N ARG A 74 0.05 -11.89 26.44
CA ARG A 74 0.36 -11.54 25.06
C ARG A 74 1.79 -11.99 24.74
N VAL A 75 1.96 -12.77 23.69
CA VAL A 75 3.28 -13.06 23.15
C VAL A 75 3.86 -11.74 22.63
N PRO A 76 5.07 -11.34 23.05
CA PRO A 76 5.65 -10.09 22.57
C PRO A 76 5.73 -10.09 21.05
N MET A 77 5.29 -8.99 20.45
CA MET A 77 5.44 -8.80 18.99
C MET A 77 6.92 -8.89 18.61
N PRO A 78 7.25 -9.59 17.50
CA PRO A 78 8.62 -9.64 17.00
C PRO A 78 9.13 -8.23 16.70
N THR A 79 10.43 -8.00 16.80
CA THR A 79 11.07 -6.74 16.40
C THR A 79 11.60 -6.78 14.97
N LEU A 80 11.61 -7.95 14.34
CA LEU A 80 11.98 -8.19 12.95
C LEU A 80 11.11 -9.30 12.38
N VAL A 81 10.45 -9.02 11.26
CA VAL A 81 9.71 -10.00 10.46
C VAL A 81 10.41 -10.14 9.12
N LEU A 82 10.93 -11.32 8.83
CA LEU A 82 11.58 -11.60 7.53
C LEU A 82 10.52 -11.84 6.45
N PRO A 83 10.86 -11.60 5.16
CA PRO A 83 9.97 -11.92 4.07
C PRO A 83 9.66 -13.42 4.05
N PRO A 84 8.42 -13.82 3.68
CA PRO A 84 8.11 -15.22 3.48
C PRO A 84 9.09 -15.87 2.50
N THR A 85 9.54 -17.09 2.81
CA THR A 85 10.45 -17.86 1.96
C THR A 85 9.78 -18.35 0.66
N ALA A 86 8.47 -18.57 0.72
CA ALA A 86 7.68 -18.90 -0.46
C ALA A 86 7.45 -17.64 -1.31
N HIS A 87 7.63 -17.79 -2.63
CA HIS A 87 7.24 -16.76 -3.58
C HIS A 87 5.71 -16.62 -3.60
N SER A 88 5.22 -15.41 -3.87
CA SER A 88 3.82 -15.21 -4.21
C SER A 88 3.48 -16.06 -5.45
N PRO A 89 2.35 -16.80 -5.43
CA PRO A 89 1.91 -17.53 -6.63
C PRO A 89 1.60 -16.53 -7.76
N LEU A 90 1.75 -17.00 -9.01
CA LEU A 90 1.32 -16.20 -10.15
C LEU A 90 -0.20 -16.04 -10.11
N VAL A 91 -0.66 -14.82 -10.35
CA VAL A 91 -2.08 -14.49 -10.50
C VAL A 91 -2.43 -14.57 -11.98
N THR A 92 -3.02 -15.69 -12.38
CA THR A 92 -3.33 -15.99 -13.78
C THR A 92 -4.81 -15.96 -14.12
N THR A 93 -5.65 -16.01 -13.11
CA THR A 93 -7.11 -16.01 -13.24
C THR A 93 -7.75 -14.87 -12.44
N HIS A 94 -9.05 -14.64 -12.69
CA HIS A 94 -9.82 -13.70 -11.86
C HIS A 94 -10.00 -14.20 -10.41
N GLU A 95 -10.06 -15.50 -10.20
CA GLU A 95 -10.16 -16.11 -8.88
C GLU A 95 -8.87 -15.88 -8.10
N ASP A 96 -7.70 -16.20 -8.71
CA ASP A 96 -6.40 -15.90 -8.10
C ASP A 96 -6.28 -14.43 -7.69
N TYR A 97 -6.72 -13.49 -8.56
CA TYR A 97 -6.73 -12.06 -8.24
C TYR A 97 -7.65 -11.74 -7.06
N SER A 98 -8.82 -12.37 -6.99
CA SER A 98 -9.80 -12.10 -5.93
C SER A 98 -9.31 -12.52 -4.55
N ASP A 99 -8.53 -13.59 -4.49
CA ASP A 99 -7.98 -14.17 -3.26
C ASP A 99 -6.57 -13.68 -2.94
N PHE A 100 -5.94 -12.93 -3.87
CA PHE A 100 -4.57 -12.47 -3.70
C PHE A 100 -4.42 -11.53 -2.50
N GLN A 101 -3.48 -11.87 -1.64
CA GLN A 101 -3.13 -11.12 -0.45
C GLN A 101 -1.65 -10.75 -0.46
N ILE A 102 -1.36 -9.51 -0.10
CA ILE A 102 -0.01 -8.99 0.04
C ILE A 102 0.32 -8.94 1.53
N PRO A 103 1.15 -9.85 2.05
CA PRO A 103 1.56 -9.82 3.46
C PRO A 103 2.30 -8.53 3.77
N LEU A 104 1.86 -7.79 4.78
CA LEU A 104 2.49 -6.55 5.22
C LEU A 104 3.29 -6.72 6.51
N GLY A 105 2.88 -7.64 7.38
CA GLY A 105 3.53 -7.85 8.67
C GLY A 105 2.76 -8.78 9.58
N ILE A 106 3.11 -8.71 10.84
CA ILE A 106 2.50 -9.45 11.94
C ILE A 106 1.89 -8.43 12.90
N ASP A 107 0.66 -8.65 13.31
CA ASP A 107 -0.05 -7.78 14.25
C ASP A 107 0.26 -8.09 15.73
N GLU A 108 -0.43 -7.40 16.63
CA GLU A 108 -0.24 -7.55 18.07
C GLU A 108 -0.73 -8.88 18.66
N ASP A 109 -1.50 -9.64 17.90
CA ASP A 109 -1.94 -11.00 18.26
C ASP A 109 -1.11 -12.09 17.57
N ASN A 110 0.01 -11.71 16.94
CA ASN A 110 0.90 -12.54 16.11
C ASN A 110 0.22 -13.15 14.89
N GLU A 111 -0.86 -12.53 14.43
CA GLU A 111 -1.53 -12.91 13.19
C GLU A 111 -0.96 -12.13 11.99
N GLN A 112 -0.94 -12.79 10.83
CA GLN A 112 -0.49 -12.15 9.61
C GLN A 112 -1.47 -11.07 9.16
N LEU A 113 -1.00 -9.83 9.06
CA LEU A 113 -1.75 -8.74 8.46
C LEU A 113 -1.38 -8.59 6.99
N SER A 114 -2.39 -8.59 6.13
CA SER A 114 -2.22 -8.52 4.68
C SER A 114 -3.10 -7.45 4.05
N TRP A 115 -2.63 -6.86 2.96
CA TRP A 115 -3.45 -6.04 2.07
C TRP A 115 -4.09 -6.91 0.99
N THR A 116 -5.41 -6.81 0.83
CA THR A 116 -6.19 -7.51 -0.19
C THR A 116 -6.73 -6.49 -1.21
N PRO A 117 -6.06 -6.23 -2.35
CA PRO A 117 -6.43 -5.15 -3.28
C PRO A 117 -7.85 -5.26 -3.85
N ARG A 118 -8.39 -6.47 -3.99
CA ARG A 118 -9.78 -6.67 -4.42
C ARG A 118 -10.79 -6.08 -3.44
N LYS A 119 -10.50 -6.13 -2.13
CA LYS A 119 -11.37 -5.62 -1.06
C LYS A 119 -11.02 -4.19 -0.66
N GLN A 120 -9.74 -3.88 -0.64
CA GLN A 120 -9.16 -2.59 -0.25
C GLN A 120 -8.37 -2.05 -1.46
N PRO A 121 -9.01 -1.36 -2.41
CA PRO A 121 -8.41 -1.13 -3.73
C PRO A 121 -7.13 -0.32 -3.71
N HIS A 122 -6.98 0.59 -2.76
CA HIS A 122 -5.82 1.47 -2.69
C HIS A 122 -5.25 1.49 -1.28
N ALA A 123 -3.93 1.69 -1.21
CA ALA A 123 -3.20 1.75 0.04
C ALA A 123 -2.47 3.09 0.21
N VAL A 124 -2.42 3.59 1.44
CA VAL A 124 -1.57 4.71 1.81
C VAL A 124 -0.62 4.32 2.94
N VAL A 125 0.65 4.67 2.78
CA VAL A 125 1.71 4.44 3.78
C VAL A 125 2.25 5.79 4.22
N VAL A 126 2.04 6.11 5.49
CA VAL A 126 2.51 7.36 6.09
C VAL A 126 3.70 7.06 6.98
N GLY A 127 4.74 7.87 6.89
CA GLY A 127 5.90 7.74 7.78
C GLY A 127 7.03 8.70 7.46
N THR A 128 7.62 9.25 8.51
CA THR A 128 8.78 10.16 8.41
C THR A 128 10.00 9.42 7.85
N THR A 129 10.99 10.16 7.41
CA THR A 129 12.28 9.59 6.95
C THR A 129 12.85 8.63 7.98
N GLY A 130 13.28 7.45 7.55
CA GLY A 130 13.83 6.41 8.41
C GLY A 130 12.81 5.60 9.22
N SER A 131 11.50 5.84 9.07
CA SER A 131 10.45 5.08 9.76
C SER A 131 10.19 3.68 9.19
N GLY A 132 10.61 3.42 7.96
CA GLY A 132 10.37 2.17 7.24
C GLY A 132 9.28 2.28 6.14
N LYS A 133 8.80 3.48 5.79
CA LYS A 133 7.83 3.70 4.71
C LYS A 133 8.27 3.01 3.40
N THR A 134 9.48 3.32 2.94
CA THR A 134 10.05 2.74 1.70
C THR A 134 10.18 1.22 1.78
N VAL A 135 10.50 0.67 2.96
CA VAL A 135 10.57 -0.78 3.16
C VAL A 135 9.22 -1.45 2.94
N VAL A 136 8.12 -0.84 3.42
CA VAL A 136 6.75 -1.34 3.15
C VAL A 136 6.43 -1.27 1.65
N GLN A 137 6.78 -0.16 0.99
CA GLN A 137 6.57 -0.01 -0.45
C GLN A 137 7.38 -1.04 -1.25
N HIS A 138 8.65 -1.28 -0.89
CA HIS A 138 9.50 -2.31 -1.49
C HIS A 138 8.89 -3.71 -1.30
N ASN A 139 8.41 -4.04 -0.09
CA ASN A 139 7.74 -5.32 0.15
C ASN A 139 6.55 -5.51 -0.79
N VAL A 140 5.68 -4.50 -0.93
CA VAL A 140 4.54 -4.57 -1.84
C VAL A 140 5.00 -4.80 -3.28
N VAL A 141 5.95 -4.00 -3.79
CA VAL A 141 6.49 -4.13 -5.15
C VAL A 141 7.07 -5.54 -5.38
N GLN A 142 7.85 -6.06 -4.43
CA GLN A 142 8.42 -7.40 -4.51
C GLN A 142 7.32 -8.47 -4.60
N ARG A 143 6.27 -8.37 -3.78
CA ARG A 143 5.18 -9.36 -3.73
C ARG A 143 4.31 -9.35 -4.98
N VAL A 144 3.88 -8.16 -5.43
CA VAL A 144 3.03 -8.05 -6.61
C VAL A 144 3.77 -8.41 -7.90
N THR A 145 5.06 -8.08 -8.00
CA THR A 145 5.87 -8.47 -9.15
C THR A 145 6.16 -9.97 -9.18
N GLN A 146 6.30 -10.65 -8.02
CA GLN A 146 6.35 -12.11 -7.95
C GLN A 146 5.06 -12.76 -8.45
N ALA A 147 3.91 -12.13 -8.16
CA ALA A 147 2.60 -12.57 -8.63
C ALA A 147 2.33 -12.25 -10.11
N GLY A 148 3.28 -11.64 -10.80
CA GLY A 148 3.17 -11.31 -12.22
C GLY A 148 2.39 -10.02 -12.51
N TRP A 149 2.13 -9.19 -11.51
CA TRP A 149 1.44 -7.91 -11.72
C TRP A 149 2.35 -6.87 -12.35
N ARG A 150 1.75 -5.95 -13.09
CA ARG A 150 2.42 -4.77 -13.64
C ARG A 150 2.64 -3.74 -12.54
N VAL A 151 3.80 -3.11 -12.54
CA VAL A 151 4.14 -2.06 -11.56
C VAL A 151 4.66 -0.83 -12.29
N TRP A 152 4.07 0.33 -11.96
CA TRP A 152 4.53 1.65 -12.37
C TRP A 152 4.91 2.45 -11.13
N ILE A 153 6.06 3.13 -11.16
CA ILE A 153 6.64 3.79 -9.99
C ILE A 153 6.96 5.25 -10.29
N LEU A 154 6.43 6.17 -9.49
CA LEU A 154 6.85 7.56 -9.42
C LEU A 154 7.91 7.69 -8.31
N ASP A 155 9.19 7.78 -8.69
CA ASP A 155 10.32 7.97 -7.77
C ASP A 155 10.81 9.43 -7.83
N GLY A 156 10.13 10.32 -7.13
CA GLY A 156 10.46 11.75 -7.11
C GLY A 156 11.81 12.07 -6.46
N LYS A 157 12.28 11.22 -5.55
CA LYS A 157 13.59 11.38 -4.91
C LYS A 157 14.74 10.82 -5.75
N ARG A 158 14.44 10.01 -6.75
CA ARG A 158 15.40 9.42 -7.70
C ARG A 158 16.40 8.43 -7.07
N ILE A 159 16.16 7.99 -5.85
CA ILE A 159 17.07 7.13 -5.09
C ILE A 159 16.38 5.93 -4.44
N GLU A 160 15.09 6.03 -4.16
CA GLU A 160 14.39 5.01 -3.36
C GLU A 160 14.12 3.74 -4.17
N PHE A 161 13.92 3.87 -5.50
CA PHE A 161 13.58 2.74 -6.39
C PHE A 161 14.63 2.45 -7.46
N ILE A 162 15.86 2.93 -7.33
CA ILE A 162 16.96 2.67 -8.28
C ILE A 162 17.16 1.17 -8.52
N GLY A 163 17.15 0.37 -7.45
CA GLY A 163 17.33 -1.07 -7.53
C GLY A 163 16.24 -1.82 -8.29
N PHE A 164 15.09 -1.17 -8.52
CA PHE A 164 13.99 -1.76 -9.29
C PHE A 164 14.05 -1.45 -10.80
N ARG A 165 15.06 -0.72 -11.29
CA ARG A 165 15.17 -0.35 -12.72
C ARG A 165 15.22 -1.56 -13.67
N HIS A 166 15.77 -2.68 -13.21
CA HIS A 166 15.85 -3.93 -13.96
C HIS A 166 15.16 -5.08 -13.22
N TRP A 167 14.16 -4.73 -12.39
CA TRP A 167 13.38 -5.70 -11.66
C TRP A 167 12.26 -6.26 -12.56
N PRO A 168 12.10 -7.60 -12.66
CA PRO A 168 11.04 -8.16 -13.48
C PRO A 168 9.67 -7.61 -13.12
N ASN A 169 8.83 -7.35 -14.11
CA ASN A 169 7.46 -6.84 -13.98
C ASN A 169 7.33 -5.40 -13.44
N VAL A 170 8.45 -4.72 -13.15
CA VAL A 170 8.45 -3.27 -13.00
C VAL A 170 8.58 -2.66 -14.40
N GLU A 171 7.43 -2.28 -14.94
CA GLU A 171 7.31 -1.84 -16.33
C GLU A 171 7.78 -0.40 -16.54
N ARG A 172 7.53 0.50 -15.57
CA ARG A 172 7.89 1.91 -15.69
C ARG A 172 8.38 2.49 -14.36
N ILE A 173 9.43 3.32 -14.42
CA ILE A 173 9.89 4.16 -13.31
C ILE A 173 10.07 5.58 -13.84
N ALA A 174 9.35 6.54 -13.26
CA ALA A 174 9.43 7.95 -13.59
C ALA A 174 10.14 8.74 -12.48
N SER A 175 11.25 9.38 -12.82
CA SER A 175 12.04 10.20 -11.89
C SER A 175 11.95 11.70 -12.21
N ARG A 176 11.65 12.08 -13.44
CA ARG A 176 11.45 13.46 -13.90
C ARG A 176 9.98 13.84 -13.76
N ILE A 177 9.70 15.08 -13.41
CA ILE A 177 8.34 15.52 -13.10
C ILE A 177 7.38 15.37 -14.29
N GLU A 178 7.82 15.68 -15.50
CA GLU A 178 7.03 15.53 -16.71
C GLU A 178 6.65 14.07 -16.98
N HIS A 179 7.58 13.13 -16.72
CA HIS A 179 7.30 11.69 -16.86
C HIS A 179 6.41 11.14 -15.73
N GLN A 180 6.49 11.73 -14.54
CA GLN A 180 5.59 11.38 -13.43
C GLN A 180 4.15 11.83 -13.73
N VAL A 181 3.99 13.08 -14.21
CA VAL A 181 2.67 13.60 -14.62
C VAL A 181 2.09 12.78 -15.76
N LYS A 182 2.91 12.47 -16.78
CA LYS A 182 2.51 11.58 -17.86
C LYS A 182 2.09 10.20 -17.35
N MET A 183 2.79 9.62 -16.38
CA MET A 183 2.45 8.30 -15.85
C MET A 183 1.09 8.29 -15.15
N ILE A 184 0.74 9.35 -14.40
CA ILE A 184 -0.62 9.52 -13.83
C ILE A 184 -1.66 9.65 -14.95
N TYR A 185 -1.36 10.47 -15.97
CA TYR A 185 -2.24 10.62 -17.12
C TYR A 185 -2.45 9.27 -17.83
N ASP A 186 -1.40 8.53 -18.13
CA ASP A 186 -1.46 7.23 -18.80
C ASP A 186 -2.21 6.18 -17.97
N ALA A 187 -2.08 6.20 -16.64
CA ALA A 187 -2.83 5.30 -15.76
C ALA A 187 -4.33 5.61 -15.79
N HIS A 188 -4.68 6.89 -15.81
CA HIS A 188 -6.08 7.30 -15.98
C HIS A 188 -6.61 6.92 -17.36
N GLN A 189 -5.85 7.16 -18.44
CA GLN A 189 -6.25 6.76 -19.79
C GLN A 189 -6.42 5.23 -19.91
N LEU A 190 -5.56 4.43 -19.28
CA LEU A 190 -5.71 2.98 -19.22
C LEU A 190 -7.01 2.59 -18.50
N MET A 191 -7.37 3.29 -17.43
CA MET A 191 -8.63 3.08 -16.73
C MET A 191 -9.83 3.35 -17.64
N GLU A 192 -9.87 4.52 -18.27
CA GLU A 192 -10.95 4.92 -19.20
C GLU A 192 -11.07 3.95 -20.40
N HIS A 193 -9.94 3.53 -20.97
CA HIS A 193 -9.92 2.55 -22.04
C HIS A 193 -10.55 1.20 -21.59
N ARG A 194 -10.20 0.72 -20.41
CA ARG A 194 -10.78 -0.53 -19.85
C ARG A 194 -12.30 -0.41 -19.64
N TYR A 195 -12.77 0.74 -19.18
CA TYR A 195 -14.20 1.01 -19.08
C TYR A 195 -14.88 1.05 -20.46
N GLY A 196 -14.24 1.67 -21.45
CA GLY A 196 -14.76 1.67 -22.81
C GLY A 196 -14.91 0.27 -23.39
N LEU A 197 -13.97 -0.64 -23.17
CA LEU A 197 -14.07 -2.04 -23.57
C LEU A 197 -15.24 -2.77 -22.88
N ILE A 198 -15.47 -2.49 -21.59
CA ILE A 198 -16.62 -3.05 -20.86
C ILE A 198 -17.95 -2.53 -21.45
N GLU A 199 -18.05 -1.23 -21.69
CA GLU A 199 -19.25 -0.60 -22.25
C GLU A 199 -19.58 -1.15 -23.65
N GLN A 200 -18.58 -1.46 -24.45
CA GLN A 200 -18.70 -2.04 -25.78
C GLN A 200 -18.97 -3.56 -25.74
N GLY A 201 -18.90 -4.19 -24.57
CA GLY A 201 -19.04 -5.64 -24.41
C GLY A 201 -17.86 -6.46 -24.96
N GLU A 202 -16.72 -5.80 -25.19
CA GLU A 202 -15.50 -6.41 -25.72
C GLU A 202 -14.63 -7.07 -24.65
N ALA A 203 -14.80 -6.65 -23.38
CA ALA A 203 -14.10 -7.22 -22.24
C ALA A 203 -14.95 -7.17 -20.97
N THR A 204 -14.52 -7.94 -19.98
CA THR A 204 -15.03 -7.93 -18.62
C THR A 204 -13.92 -7.57 -17.62
N VAL A 205 -14.27 -7.29 -16.39
CA VAL A 205 -13.27 -7.04 -15.32
C VAL A 205 -12.31 -8.22 -15.17
N ALA A 206 -12.73 -9.46 -15.50
CA ALA A 206 -11.89 -10.63 -15.42
C ALA A 206 -10.69 -10.58 -16.37
N ASP A 207 -10.87 -9.97 -17.54
CA ASP A 207 -9.90 -9.96 -18.63
C ASP A 207 -8.73 -8.99 -18.41
N PHE A 208 -8.80 -8.10 -17.40
CA PHE A 208 -7.77 -7.11 -17.18
C PHE A 208 -6.67 -7.64 -16.24
N GLU A 209 -5.43 -7.32 -16.61
CA GLU A 209 -4.27 -7.53 -15.75
C GLU A 209 -4.21 -6.47 -14.64
N PRO A 210 -3.86 -6.85 -13.39
CA PRO A 210 -3.72 -5.88 -12.33
C PRO A 210 -2.47 -4.99 -12.53
N LEU A 211 -2.65 -3.69 -12.24
CA LEU A 211 -1.58 -2.69 -12.21
C LEU A 211 -1.48 -2.10 -10.81
N VAL A 212 -0.26 -2.04 -10.27
CA VAL A 212 0.02 -1.23 -9.07
C VAL A 212 0.78 0.02 -9.48
N LEU A 213 0.19 1.17 -9.20
CA LEU A 213 0.78 2.50 -9.36
C LEU A 213 1.34 2.94 -8.00
N VAL A 214 2.66 3.01 -7.90
CA VAL A 214 3.38 3.42 -6.67
C VAL A 214 3.73 4.89 -6.78
N ILE A 215 3.32 5.67 -5.79
CA ILE A 215 3.71 7.09 -5.66
C ILE A 215 4.53 7.19 -4.37
N ASP A 216 5.86 7.31 -4.47
CA ASP A 216 6.74 7.27 -3.28
C ASP A 216 6.44 8.41 -2.30
N GLU A 217 6.31 9.65 -2.80
CA GLU A 217 6.04 10.81 -1.97
C GLU A 217 5.06 11.74 -2.68
N ALA A 218 3.78 11.53 -2.42
CA ALA A 218 2.71 12.16 -3.19
C ALA A 218 2.62 13.67 -2.96
N THR A 219 2.90 14.17 -1.76
CA THR A 219 2.90 15.62 -1.48
C THR A 219 3.97 16.32 -2.30
N THR A 220 5.21 15.79 -2.29
CA THR A 220 6.31 16.34 -3.09
C THR A 220 6.04 16.26 -4.59
N PHE A 221 5.41 15.16 -5.04
CA PHE A 221 4.98 15.03 -6.44
C PHE A 221 4.00 16.13 -6.83
N LEU A 222 2.93 16.35 -6.05
CA LEU A 222 1.93 17.38 -6.37
C LEU A 222 2.50 18.78 -6.37
N GLU A 223 3.36 19.12 -5.42
CA GLU A 223 4.07 20.41 -5.39
C GLU A 223 4.97 20.59 -6.62
N GLY A 224 5.65 19.53 -7.03
CA GLY A 224 6.46 19.51 -8.24
C GLY A 224 5.63 19.69 -9.50
N ALA A 225 4.52 18.96 -9.59
CA ALA A 225 3.58 19.03 -10.71
C ALA A 225 2.95 20.41 -10.84
N ASP A 226 2.56 21.05 -9.72
CA ASP A 226 2.00 22.41 -9.72
C ASP A 226 3.03 23.47 -10.14
N ARG A 227 4.33 23.28 -9.83
CA ARG A 227 5.40 24.16 -10.33
C ARG A 227 5.61 23.99 -11.83
N TRP A 228 5.78 22.76 -12.28
CA TRP A 228 5.97 22.43 -13.68
C TRP A 228 4.76 22.86 -14.55
N TRP A 229 3.53 22.70 -14.03
CA TRP A 229 2.30 23.11 -14.70
C TRP A 229 2.29 24.59 -15.08
N LYS A 230 2.83 25.48 -14.23
CA LYS A 230 2.90 26.93 -14.53
C LYS A 230 3.72 27.25 -15.77
N GLU A 231 4.67 26.39 -16.11
CA GLU A 231 5.57 26.55 -17.25
C GLU A 231 4.94 26.03 -18.55
N VAL A 232 4.20 24.91 -18.46
CA VAL A 232 3.71 24.17 -19.65
C VAL A 232 2.20 24.26 -19.89
N LYS A 233 1.45 24.91 -19.01
CA LYS A 233 -0.01 24.97 -19.14
C LYS A 233 -0.47 25.76 -20.37
N PRO A 234 -1.54 25.30 -21.05
CA PRO A 234 -2.13 26.06 -22.15
C PRO A 234 -2.76 27.39 -21.66
N LYS A 235 -2.92 28.33 -22.56
CA LYS A 235 -3.63 29.59 -22.26
C LYS A 235 -5.04 29.29 -21.74
N GLY A 236 -5.43 29.86 -20.58
CA GLY A 236 -6.70 29.60 -19.92
C GLY A 236 -6.73 28.32 -19.08
N GLY A 237 -5.63 27.59 -18.97
CA GLY A 237 -5.52 26.41 -18.11
C GLY A 237 -5.74 26.74 -16.63
N THR A 238 -6.15 25.72 -15.87
CA THR A 238 -6.43 25.81 -14.44
C THR A 238 -5.25 26.36 -13.62
N ALA A 239 -5.50 26.82 -12.41
CA ALA A 239 -4.45 27.32 -11.52
C ALA A 239 -3.50 26.20 -11.03
N LYS A 240 -4.02 24.97 -10.87
CA LYS A 240 -3.28 23.78 -10.43
C LYS A 240 -3.22 22.73 -11.52
N ALA A 241 -2.19 21.90 -11.46
CA ALA A 241 -2.06 20.74 -12.33
C ALA A 241 -3.26 19.77 -12.17
N PRO A 242 -3.70 19.11 -13.24
CA PRO A 242 -4.85 18.20 -13.18
C PRO A 242 -4.58 16.89 -12.41
N CYS A 243 -3.32 16.64 -12.02
CA CYS A 243 -2.86 15.37 -11.44
C CYS A 243 -3.67 14.89 -10.23
N LEU A 244 -4.01 15.82 -9.30
CA LEU A 244 -4.78 15.43 -8.12
C LEU A 244 -6.19 14.96 -8.52
N GLY A 245 -6.82 15.59 -9.50
CA GLY A 245 -8.10 15.15 -10.04
C GLY A 245 -8.01 13.77 -10.66
N LEU A 246 -6.99 13.52 -11.50
CA LEU A 246 -6.77 12.21 -12.12
C LEU A 246 -6.50 11.11 -11.06
N ILE A 247 -5.73 11.43 -10.01
CA ILE A 247 -5.51 10.51 -8.89
C ILE A 247 -6.83 10.22 -8.15
N ALA A 248 -7.66 11.24 -7.94
CA ALA A 248 -8.97 11.07 -7.29
C ALA A 248 -9.91 10.19 -8.13
N ASP A 249 -9.90 10.34 -9.46
CA ASP A 249 -10.67 9.50 -10.37
C ASP A 249 -10.20 8.04 -10.32
N ILE A 250 -8.89 7.81 -10.34
CA ILE A 250 -8.33 6.46 -10.19
C ILE A 250 -8.69 5.88 -8.81
N ALA A 251 -8.67 6.69 -7.73
CA ALA A 251 -9.07 6.23 -6.40
C ALA A 251 -10.52 5.77 -6.35
N ARG A 252 -11.41 6.47 -7.05
CA ARG A 252 -12.84 6.19 -7.10
C ARG A 252 -13.20 5.03 -8.00
N LEU A 253 -12.56 4.92 -9.16
CA LEU A 253 -12.95 4.03 -10.25
C LEU A 253 -11.94 2.89 -10.51
N GLY A 254 -10.68 3.01 -10.06
CA GLY A 254 -9.61 2.08 -10.40
C GLY A 254 -9.85 0.62 -10.01
N ARG A 255 -10.67 0.35 -8.98
CA ARG A 255 -10.96 -1.02 -8.51
C ARG A 255 -11.47 -1.94 -9.62
N SER A 256 -12.49 -1.52 -10.38
CA SER A 256 -13.06 -2.32 -11.45
C SER A 256 -12.14 -2.40 -12.67
N ALA A 257 -11.31 -1.41 -12.87
CA ALA A 257 -10.26 -1.44 -13.88
C ALA A 257 -8.99 -2.21 -13.43
N LYS A 258 -8.97 -2.82 -12.23
CA LYS A 258 -7.81 -3.47 -11.61
C LYS A 258 -6.55 -2.58 -11.58
N ILE A 259 -6.73 -1.29 -11.32
CA ILE A 259 -5.64 -0.33 -11.11
C ILE A 259 -5.63 0.03 -9.62
N HIS A 260 -4.55 -0.31 -8.95
CA HIS A 260 -4.37 -0.12 -7.52
C HIS A 260 -3.30 0.91 -7.26
N MET A 261 -3.50 1.80 -6.30
CA MET A 261 -2.49 2.78 -5.90
C MET A 261 -1.87 2.42 -4.56
N LEU A 262 -0.55 2.60 -4.47
CA LEU A 262 0.22 2.57 -3.24
C LEU A 262 0.84 3.95 -3.05
N ILE A 263 0.26 4.75 -2.18
CA ILE A 263 0.62 6.16 -1.99
C ILE A 263 1.47 6.32 -0.74
N GLY A 264 2.68 6.85 -0.89
CA GLY A 264 3.56 7.23 0.20
C GLY A 264 3.42 8.70 0.59
N LEU A 265 3.40 8.97 1.89
CA LEU A 265 3.38 10.31 2.47
C LEU A 265 4.36 10.38 3.64
N GLN A 266 5.09 11.49 3.81
CA GLN A 266 5.93 11.65 5.00
C GLN A 266 5.11 11.96 6.26
N ARG A 267 3.97 12.61 6.09
CA ARG A 267 2.97 12.89 7.13
C ARG A 267 1.59 12.86 6.50
N PRO A 268 0.55 12.61 7.28
CA PRO A 268 -0.82 12.71 6.77
C PRO A 268 -1.06 14.08 6.14
N ASP A 269 -1.67 14.08 4.96
CA ASP A 269 -1.98 15.28 4.19
C ASP A 269 -3.47 15.28 3.83
N THR A 270 -4.13 16.43 3.98
CA THR A 270 -5.56 16.58 3.72
C THR A 270 -5.94 16.34 2.26
N ALA A 271 -5.02 16.52 1.32
CA ALA A 271 -5.27 16.21 -0.09
C ALA A 271 -5.55 14.72 -0.33
N PHE A 272 -4.95 13.85 0.50
CA PHE A 272 -5.09 12.39 0.38
C PHE A 272 -5.89 11.75 1.52
N ILE A 273 -5.90 12.36 2.71
CA ILE A 273 -6.50 11.76 3.92
C ILE A 273 -7.70 12.59 4.38
N SER A 274 -8.59 12.94 3.46
CA SER A 274 -9.84 13.64 3.78
C SER A 274 -10.98 13.23 2.85
N GLY A 275 -12.20 13.29 3.34
CA GLY A 275 -13.42 13.04 2.55
C GLY A 275 -13.38 11.75 1.75
N GLU A 276 -13.87 11.81 0.54
CA GLU A 276 -13.97 10.66 -0.38
C GLU A 276 -12.62 9.99 -0.69
N MET A 277 -11.55 10.77 -0.80
CA MET A 277 -10.21 10.22 -1.04
C MET A 277 -9.79 9.27 0.09
N ARG A 278 -10.02 9.66 1.35
CA ARG A 278 -9.71 8.82 2.52
C ARG A 278 -10.50 7.51 2.51
N ASP A 279 -11.76 7.53 2.09
CA ASP A 279 -12.63 6.35 2.07
C ASP A 279 -12.15 5.35 1.01
N ASN A 280 -11.64 5.85 -0.12
CA ASN A 280 -11.07 5.03 -1.19
C ASN A 280 -9.66 4.50 -0.86
N LEU A 281 -8.87 5.21 -0.03
CA LEU A 281 -7.60 4.73 0.53
C LEU A 281 -7.87 3.85 1.76
N SER A 282 -8.53 2.73 1.55
CA SER A 282 -9.05 1.87 2.60
C SER A 282 -7.96 1.07 3.34
N MET A 283 -6.85 0.72 2.67
CA MET A 283 -5.69 0.18 3.34
C MET A 283 -4.78 1.31 3.81
N ARG A 284 -4.65 1.47 5.12
CA ARG A 284 -3.85 2.55 5.73
C ARG A 284 -2.78 1.96 6.63
N VAL A 285 -1.54 2.42 6.45
CA VAL A 285 -0.38 2.03 7.25
C VAL A 285 0.31 3.31 7.74
N ALA A 286 0.54 3.41 9.04
CA ALA A 286 1.31 4.49 9.63
C ALA A 286 2.57 3.93 10.30
N MET A 287 3.72 4.28 9.75
CA MET A 287 5.01 3.81 10.25
C MET A 287 5.50 4.69 11.38
N SER A 288 5.94 4.03 12.50
CA SER A 288 6.40 4.71 13.69
C SER A 288 5.29 5.57 14.36
N ARG A 289 5.67 6.43 15.26
CA ARG A 289 4.77 7.25 16.08
C ARG A 289 4.15 8.41 15.30
N LEU A 290 2.83 8.54 15.33
CA LEU A 290 2.11 9.70 14.82
C LEU A 290 2.03 10.84 15.84
N SER A 291 1.87 12.08 15.34
CA SER A 291 1.35 13.18 16.15
C SER A 291 -0.14 12.97 16.42
N PRO A 292 -0.73 13.60 17.47
CA PRO A 292 -2.18 13.53 17.72
C PRO A 292 -3.03 13.94 16.50
N ASP A 293 -2.65 15.02 15.80
CA ASP A 293 -3.35 15.47 14.59
C ASP A 293 -3.20 14.46 13.44
N GLY A 294 -2.01 13.91 13.27
CA GLY A 294 -1.78 12.84 12.29
C GLY A 294 -2.59 11.59 12.61
N ALA A 295 -2.71 11.22 13.87
CA ALA A 295 -3.55 10.12 14.32
C ALA A 295 -5.04 10.39 14.04
N LYS A 296 -5.51 11.63 14.31
CA LYS A 296 -6.88 12.04 13.97
C LYS A 296 -7.17 11.96 12.48
N MET A 297 -6.22 12.35 11.62
CA MET A 297 -6.37 12.25 10.16
C MET A 297 -6.41 10.81 9.70
N MET A 298 -5.50 9.96 10.20
CA MET A 298 -5.38 8.55 9.78
C MET A 298 -6.50 7.67 10.33
N TRP A 299 -6.87 7.86 11.61
CA TRP A 299 -7.70 6.91 12.37
C TRP A 299 -8.95 7.52 12.98
N GLU A 300 -9.23 8.80 12.76
CA GLU A 300 -10.30 9.57 13.44
C GLU A 300 -10.18 9.60 14.96
N SER A 301 -9.01 9.29 15.48
CA SER A 301 -8.69 9.21 16.89
C SER A 301 -7.38 9.91 17.20
N TYR A 302 -7.34 10.81 18.17
CA TYR A 302 -6.13 11.51 18.59
C TYR A 302 -5.12 10.60 19.34
N ALA A 303 -5.51 9.37 19.69
CA ALA A 303 -4.72 8.47 20.53
C ALA A 303 -4.06 7.33 19.74
N ILE A 304 -4.72 6.81 18.70
CA ILE A 304 -4.25 5.63 17.97
C ILE A 304 -2.93 5.93 17.25
N GLY A 305 -1.91 5.11 17.51
CA GLY A 305 -0.57 5.22 16.91
C GLY A 305 0.33 6.30 17.54
N THR A 306 -0.12 7.03 18.58
CA THR A 306 0.69 8.05 19.25
C THR A 306 1.67 7.48 20.30
N ALA A 307 1.52 6.21 20.67
CA ALA A 307 2.36 5.53 21.64
C ALA A 307 3.37 4.54 21.01
N ILE A 308 3.44 4.45 19.68
CA ILE A 308 4.36 3.53 18.98
C ILE A 308 5.81 3.84 19.36
N PRO A 309 6.60 2.82 19.79
CA PRO A 309 8.01 3.00 20.16
C PRO A 309 8.86 3.38 18.93
N ARG A 310 9.55 4.53 19.00
CA ARG A 310 10.40 5.01 17.89
C ARG A 310 11.67 4.19 17.68
N HIS A 311 12.14 3.50 18.70
CA HIS A 311 13.38 2.71 18.63
C HIS A 311 13.19 1.36 17.94
N ILE A 312 11.94 0.88 17.80
CA ILE A 312 11.64 -0.36 17.10
C ILE A 312 11.40 -0.03 15.62
N LYS A 313 12.38 -0.33 14.78
CA LYS A 313 12.26 -0.13 13.33
C LYS A 313 11.18 -1.05 12.75
N GLY A 314 10.40 -0.53 11.81
CA GLY A 314 9.32 -1.30 11.18
C GLY A 314 8.05 -1.46 12.04
N ARG A 315 8.00 -0.86 13.25
CA ARG A 315 6.80 -0.84 14.08
C ARG A 315 5.87 0.31 13.66
N GLY A 316 4.58 0.02 13.59
CA GLY A 316 3.58 0.99 13.18
C GLY A 316 2.16 0.58 13.54
N MET A 317 1.21 1.20 12.86
CA MET A 317 -0.23 0.86 12.89
C MET A 317 -0.67 0.55 11.47
N ALA A 318 -1.56 -0.42 11.29
CA ALA A 318 -2.18 -0.69 10.00
C ALA A 318 -3.66 -1.07 10.16
N MET A 319 -4.45 -0.87 9.09
CA MET A 319 -5.83 -1.35 9.04
C MET A 319 -5.85 -2.87 8.88
N ASN A 320 -6.57 -3.58 9.73
CA ASN A 320 -6.83 -5.01 9.53
C ASN A 320 -8.01 -5.24 8.56
N ALA A 321 -8.33 -6.49 8.27
CA ALA A 321 -9.41 -6.86 7.35
C ALA A 321 -10.81 -6.41 7.84
N ALA A 322 -10.99 -6.18 9.13
CA ALA A 322 -12.22 -5.68 9.73
C ALA A 322 -12.32 -4.14 9.71
N GLY A 323 -11.31 -3.44 9.16
CA GLY A 323 -11.27 -1.97 9.14
C GLY A 323 -10.90 -1.35 10.50
N VAL A 324 -10.24 -2.11 11.38
CA VAL A 324 -9.79 -1.66 12.69
C VAL A 324 -8.27 -1.41 12.64
N PRO A 325 -7.78 -0.25 13.11
CA PRO A 325 -6.34 -0.02 13.21
C PRO A 325 -5.74 -0.85 14.35
N VAL A 326 -4.75 -1.68 14.01
CA VAL A 326 -4.01 -2.54 14.93
C VAL A 326 -2.52 -2.24 14.84
N GLN A 327 -1.76 -2.56 15.88
CA GLN A 327 -0.29 -2.47 15.82
C GLN A 327 0.25 -3.51 14.84
N ILE A 328 1.30 -3.14 14.10
CA ILE A 328 1.97 -4.03 13.15
C ILE A 328 3.48 -3.95 13.31
N GLN A 329 4.15 -5.09 13.19
CA GLN A 329 5.56 -5.17 12.84
C GLN A 329 5.66 -5.55 11.38
N THR A 330 6.11 -4.62 10.53
CA THR A 330 6.13 -4.82 9.09
C THR A 330 7.23 -5.78 8.66
N ILE A 331 7.00 -6.47 7.54
CA ILE A 331 7.98 -7.32 6.90
C ILE A 331 9.17 -6.47 6.45
N TYR A 332 10.38 -6.92 6.77
CA TYR A 332 11.62 -6.39 6.20
C TYR A 332 11.68 -6.74 4.71
N ALA A 333 11.84 -5.75 3.86
CA ALA A 333 12.08 -5.94 2.44
C ALA A 333 13.53 -5.57 2.13
N PRO A 334 14.33 -6.48 1.56
CA PRO A 334 15.69 -6.16 1.14
C PRO A 334 15.67 -5.08 0.07
N ASN A 335 16.61 -4.11 0.17
CA ASN A 335 16.79 -3.11 -0.87
C ASN A 335 17.51 -3.75 -2.06
N PRO A 336 16.93 -3.75 -3.28
CA PRO A 336 17.57 -4.36 -4.44
C PRO A 336 18.66 -3.49 -5.09
N ASP A 337 18.94 -2.31 -4.57
CA ASP A 337 19.99 -1.42 -5.09
C ASP A 337 21.39 -1.86 -4.61
N PRO A 338 22.28 -2.32 -5.53
CA PRO A 338 23.66 -2.68 -5.17
C PRO A 338 24.47 -1.52 -4.58
N GLY A 339 24.09 -0.27 -4.82
CA GLY A 339 24.72 0.92 -4.23
C GLY A 339 24.25 1.23 -2.81
N SER A 340 23.21 0.55 -2.33
CA SER A 340 22.70 0.77 -0.97
C SER A 340 23.58 0.07 0.09
N PRO A 341 23.86 0.72 1.24
CA PRO A 341 24.57 0.08 2.34
C PRO A 341 23.81 -1.12 2.94
N ASP A 342 22.50 -1.19 2.74
CA ASP A 342 21.65 -2.28 3.23
C ASP A 342 21.44 -3.38 2.15
N PHE A 343 22.18 -3.34 1.03
CA PHE A 343 22.08 -4.33 -0.03
C PHE A 343 22.59 -5.71 0.43
N ASP A 344 21.74 -6.71 0.25
CA ASP A 344 22.09 -8.11 0.49
C ASP A 344 21.72 -8.92 -0.77
N PRO A 345 22.71 -9.38 -1.56
CA PRO A 345 22.45 -10.07 -2.82
C PRO A 345 21.67 -11.37 -2.64
N ALA A 346 21.90 -12.12 -1.55
CA ALA A 346 21.21 -13.38 -1.30
C ALA A 346 19.72 -13.12 -0.94
N LYS A 347 19.45 -12.18 -0.06
CA LYS A 347 18.08 -11.80 0.29
C LYS A 347 17.34 -11.19 -0.91
N THR A 348 18.03 -10.36 -1.70
CA THR A 348 17.46 -9.77 -2.91
C THR A 348 17.13 -10.86 -3.95
N ALA A 349 18.02 -11.81 -4.18
CA ALA A 349 17.76 -12.93 -5.07
C ALA A 349 16.58 -13.81 -4.61
N ALA A 350 16.44 -14.01 -3.29
CA ALA A 350 15.36 -14.80 -2.72
C ALA A 350 13.96 -14.21 -2.95
N VAL A 351 13.86 -12.87 -3.09
CA VAL A 351 12.57 -12.18 -3.31
C VAL A 351 12.39 -11.72 -4.77
N ARG A 352 13.38 -11.92 -5.64
CA ARG A 352 13.30 -11.51 -7.03
C ARG A 352 12.29 -12.39 -7.79
N PRO A 353 11.38 -11.82 -8.63
CA PRO A 353 10.48 -12.59 -9.47
C PRO A 353 11.24 -13.57 -10.38
N ARG A 354 10.70 -14.78 -10.51
CA ARG A 354 11.27 -15.84 -11.38
C ARG A 354 10.78 -15.74 -12.82
N THR A 355 9.69 -14.99 -13.04
CA THR A 355 9.04 -14.90 -14.36
C THR A 355 8.96 -13.43 -14.76
N LEU A 356 9.36 -13.13 -15.99
CA LEU A 356 9.20 -11.83 -16.63
C LEU A 356 7.97 -11.89 -17.54
N LEU A 357 6.89 -11.23 -17.15
CA LEU A 357 5.63 -11.15 -17.92
C LEU A 357 5.45 -9.78 -18.59
N HIS A 358 6.02 -8.74 -18.02
CA HIS A 358 5.88 -7.36 -18.49
C HIS A 358 7.23 -6.75 -18.76
N LYS A 359 7.45 -6.34 -19.99
CA LYS A 359 8.67 -5.64 -20.40
C LYS A 359 8.70 -4.24 -19.84
N LYS A 360 9.91 -3.75 -19.64
CA LYS A 360 10.12 -2.36 -19.25
C LYS A 360 9.77 -1.43 -20.42
N MET A 361 9.09 -0.35 -20.10
CA MET A 361 8.67 0.68 -21.02
C MET A 361 9.42 1.98 -20.73
N LEU A 362 9.93 2.59 -21.76
CA LEU A 362 10.60 3.89 -21.74
C LEU A 362 9.67 4.96 -22.28
N VAL A 363 9.82 6.18 -21.76
CA VAL A 363 9.15 7.37 -22.28
C VAL A 363 10.19 8.18 -23.05
N GLU A 364 9.82 8.62 -24.24
CA GLU A 364 10.66 9.48 -25.04
C GLU A 364 10.99 10.78 -24.29
N ILE A 365 12.27 11.13 -24.27
CA ILE A 365 12.72 12.41 -23.72
C ILE A 365 12.54 13.44 -24.80
N LEU A 366 11.59 14.38 -24.57
CA LEU A 366 11.38 15.48 -25.47
C LEU A 366 12.36 16.60 -25.15
N GLU A 367 13.03 17.09 -26.20
CA GLU A 367 13.85 18.29 -26.15
C GLU A 367 13.27 19.30 -27.14
N PRO A 368 13.20 20.59 -26.78
CA PRO A 368 12.80 21.61 -27.76
C PRO A 368 13.75 21.56 -28.95
N ALA A 369 13.20 21.52 -30.15
CA ALA A 369 14.01 21.55 -31.36
C ALA A 369 14.86 22.84 -31.36
N PRO A 370 16.18 22.76 -31.61
CA PRO A 370 16.96 23.94 -31.83
C PRO A 370 16.47 24.57 -33.13
N ASP A 371 15.74 25.69 -33.04
CA ASP A 371 15.31 26.42 -34.22
C ASP A 371 16.50 27.17 -34.78
N LEU A 372 16.66 27.09 -36.10
CA LEU A 372 17.74 27.79 -36.79
C LEU A 372 17.47 29.32 -36.87
N ASP A 373 16.27 29.77 -36.51
CA ASP A 373 15.80 31.15 -36.50
C ASP A 373 15.19 31.58 -35.16
N ASP A 374 16.00 31.66 -34.11
CA ASP A 374 15.86 32.38 -32.83
C ASP A 374 14.57 32.25 -31.96
N GLU A 375 13.53 31.52 -32.30
CA GLU A 375 12.38 31.27 -31.40
C GLU A 375 12.13 29.76 -31.18
N VAL A 376 12.88 29.19 -30.22
CA VAL A 376 12.54 27.84 -29.71
C VAL A 376 11.17 27.89 -29.07
N GLN A 377 10.16 27.24 -29.68
CA GLN A 377 8.85 27.11 -29.05
C GLN A 377 8.96 26.15 -27.84
N PRO A 378 8.61 26.63 -26.65
CA PRO A 378 8.64 25.76 -25.48
C PRO A 378 7.61 24.64 -25.63
N LEU A 379 7.98 23.41 -25.23
CA LEU A 379 7.06 22.28 -25.16
C LEU A 379 5.92 22.58 -24.19
N GLY A 380 4.69 22.30 -24.61
CA GLY A 380 3.49 22.45 -23.82
C GLY A 380 3.10 21.14 -23.12
N TYR A 381 2.12 21.22 -22.24
CA TYR A 381 1.59 20.05 -21.51
C TYR A 381 1.24 18.88 -22.42
N TRP A 382 0.57 19.14 -23.53
CA TRP A 382 0.10 18.10 -24.44
C TRP A 382 1.23 17.39 -25.19
N ASP A 383 2.34 18.08 -25.48
CA ASP A 383 3.51 17.45 -26.08
C ASP A 383 4.05 16.34 -25.17
N TYR A 384 4.16 16.62 -23.87
CA TYR A 384 4.58 15.62 -22.88
C TYR A 384 3.54 14.49 -22.70
N MET A 385 2.23 14.79 -22.72
CA MET A 385 1.20 13.77 -22.59
C MET A 385 1.15 12.85 -23.82
N GLN A 386 1.51 13.34 -24.99
CA GLN A 386 1.60 12.61 -26.25
C GLN A 386 2.98 11.97 -26.48
N ALA A 387 3.97 12.22 -25.63
CA ALA A 387 5.30 11.63 -25.74
C ALA A 387 5.20 10.10 -25.90
N ARG A 388 5.99 9.58 -26.85
CA ARG A 388 5.96 8.16 -27.19
C ARG A 388 6.40 7.29 -25.99
N VAL A 389 5.65 6.20 -25.77
CA VAL A 389 6.03 5.13 -24.85
C VAL A 389 6.41 3.91 -25.70
N TYR A 390 7.57 3.30 -25.45
CA TYR A 390 8.10 2.20 -26.24
C TYR A 390 8.80 1.18 -25.35
N GLU A 391 8.89 -0.07 -25.83
CA GLU A 391 9.61 -1.13 -25.11
C GLU A 391 11.11 -0.80 -25.05
N ASP A 392 11.74 -1.07 -23.90
CA ASP A 392 13.19 -0.98 -23.74
C ASP A 392 13.85 -2.06 -24.65
N PRO A 393 14.62 -1.67 -25.67
CA PRO A 393 15.17 -2.62 -26.63
C PRO A 393 16.21 -3.60 -26.03
N ASP A 394 16.77 -3.24 -24.88
CA ASP A 394 17.86 -4.00 -24.25
C ASP A 394 17.35 -5.05 -23.25
N GLN A 395 16.03 -5.31 -23.23
CA GLN A 395 15.47 -6.31 -22.31
C GLN A 395 15.41 -7.71 -22.89
N PRO A 396 15.55 -8.74 -22.01
CA PRO A 396 15.30 -10.12 -22.39
C PRO A 396 13.83 -10.32 -22.81
N GLU A 397 13.59 -11.36 -23.60
CA GLU A 397 12.23 -11.75 -23.96
C GLU A 397 11.40 -12.13 -22.74
N VAL A 398 10.09 -11.85 -22.82
CA VAL A 398 9.11 -12.24 -21.81
C VAL A 398 9.06 -13.77 -21.69
N GLN A 399 9.18 -14.29 -20.48
CA GLN A 399 9.19 -15.71 -20.17
C GLN A 399 7.89 -16.10 -19.45
N GLY A 400 7.23 -17.12 -19.97
CA GLY A 400 6.02 -17.69 -19.39
C GLY A 400 4.81 -17.64 -20.34
N PRO A 401 3.75 -18.40 -20.05
CA PRO A 401 2.51 -18.31 -20.79
C PRO A 401 1.88 -16.92 -20.53
N PRO A 402 1.20 -16.33 -21.52
CA PRO A 402 0.39 -15.13 -21.28
C PRO A 402 -0.60 -15.43 -20.18
N LEU A 403 -0.81 -14.48 -19.28
CA LEU A 403 -1.86 -14.57 -18.27
C LEU A 403 -3.22 -14.74 -18.98
N ALA A 404 -4.10 -15.58 -18.43
CA ALA A 404 -5.44 -15.73 -18.97
C ALA A 404 -6.15 -14.36 -18.95
N GLY A 405 -6.68 -13.91 -20.10
CA GLY A 405 -7.24 -12.58 -20.26
C GLY A 405 -6.21 -11.45 -20.44
N ALA A 406 -4.91 -11.78 -20.51
CA ALA A 406 -3.90 -10.80 -20.86
C ALA A 406 -4.08 -10.40 -22.34
N GLN A 407 -4.37 -9.13 -22.57
CA GLN A 407 -4.15 -8.60 -23.91
C GLN A 407 -2.66 -8.74 -24.24
N PRO A 408 -2.30 -9.27 -25.41
CA PRO A 408 -0.89 -9.36 -25.79
C PRO A 408 -0.27 -7.96 -25.67
N PRO A 409 1.00 -7.85 -25.24
CA PRO A 409 1.69 -6.57 -25.06
C PRO A 409 1.55 -5.62 -26.25
N ALA A 410 1.46 -6.18 -27.47
CA ALA A 410 1.20 -5.44 -28.70
C ALA A 410 -0.21 -4.78 -28.77
N ALA A 411 -1.22 -5.36 -28.15
CA ALA A 411 -2.55 -4.77 -28.12
C ALA A 411 -2.67 -3.68 -27.05
N ALA A 412 -2.02 -3.82 -25.91
CA ALA A 412 -1.89 -2.75 -24.91
C ALA A 412 -1.09 -1.56 -25.49
N LEU A 413 -0.03 -1.84 -26.26
CA LEU A 413 0.70 -0.84 -27.03
C LEU A 413 -0.13 -0.24 -28.19
N ALA A 414 -0.95 -1.02 -28.86
CA ALA A 414 -1.85 -0.55 -29.88
C ALA A 414 -2.97 0.30 -29.26
N ALA A 415 -3.48 -0.09 -28.10
CA ALA A 415 -4.45 0.69 -27.35
C ALA A 415 -3.86 2.03 -26.87
N LEU A 416 -2.65 2.02 -26.31
CA LEU A 416 -1.92 3.25 -26.00
C LEU A 416 -1.58 4.07 -27.26
N ARG A 417 -1.32 3.42 -28.40
CA ARG A 417 -1.11 4.08 -29.70
C ARG A 417 -2.40 4.64 -30.30
N SER A 418 -3.54 3.97 -30.16
CA SER A 418 -4.85 4.45 -30.63
C SER A 418 -5.34 5.66 -29.81
N LEU A 419 -4.97 5.73 -28.53
CA LEU A 419 -5.23 6.90 -27.68
C LEU A 419 -4.39 8.13 -28.10
N ASN A 420 -3.25 7.91 -28.76
CA ASN A 420 -2.39 8.99 -29.27
C ASN A 420 -2.75 9.49 -30.68
N THR A 421 -3.63 8.81 -31.40
CA THR A 421 -4.26 9.35 -32.63
C THR A 421 -5.48 10.14 -32.22
N GLY A 422 -5.29 11.37 -31.74
CA GLY A 422 -6.38 12.34 -31.58
C GLY A 422 -7.21 12.46 -32.86
N PRO A 423 -8.48 12.87 -32.78
CA PRO A 423 -9.30 13.04 -33.97
C PRO A 423 -8.57 14.00 -34.94
N ALA A 424 -8.36 13.52 -36.16
CA ALA A 424 -7.85 14.35 -37.23
C ALA A 424 -8.68 15.64 -37.26
N ALA A 425 -7.97 16.76 -37.23
CA ALA A 425 -8.60 18.08 -37.35
C ALA A 425 -9.58 18.06 -38.52
N VAL A 426 -10.87 18.12 -38.18
CA VAL A 426 -11.90 18.39 -39.19
C VAL A 426 -11.69 19.82 -39.60
N SER A 427 -11.30 19.98 -40.85
CA SER A 427 -11.15 21.24 -41.61
C SER A 427 -12.33 22.16 -41.46
#